data_da2777a32a2af71851537c168f261dda
#
_entry.id   da2777a32a2af71851537c168f261dda
#
_cell.length_a   1.000
_cell.length_b   1.000
_cell.length_c   1.000
_cell.angle_alpha   90.00
_cell.angle_beta   90.00
_cell.angle_gamma   90.00
#
_symmetry.space_group_name_H-M   'P 1'
#
loop_
_entity.id
_entity.type
_entity.pdbx_description
1 polymer ?
#
loop_
_entity_poly.entity_id
_entity_poly.type
_entity_poly.pdbx_seq_one_letter_code
_entity_poly.pdbx_strand_id
1 'polypeptide(L)'
;FWLDRGVDGFRLDAVIYYNNNNQTETIDDLTWLVNNVKSKKADAYMVGEGWTTYREYAKYYKSGIDSMFNFDFSQQDGYIGKVLNGAANHGASTYGNALVDVENEIKKYTDSYIDAPFYTNHDMGRSAGYYNGDNAEEKTKMAQAMNLLMPGNAFLYYGEEIGMRGTANDETKRLAMRWSGDSKAKGMCVGPQNAEETEQTYDTLDKQMEDPYSIYNFVKQTISIRNAFPEIARGTNTFEKDLSNDNVCIFTREYNGEKAVLIFNPSKDEASVDVSSLGVNDAVAMLQTTKKAP
;
A
#
# COMPACT_ATOMS: atom_id res chain seq x y z
N PHE A 1 -13.79 -27.24 -1.24
CA PHE A 1 -12.63 -27.85 -1.90
C PHE A 1 -11.31 -27.21 -1.48
N TRP A 2 -11.07 -25.92 -1.74
CA TRP A 2 -9.80 -25.28 -1.41
C TRP A 2 -9.59 -25.11 0.10
N LEU A 3 -10.62 -24.76 0.86
CA LEU A 3 -10.57 -24.69 2.32
C LEU A 3 -10.24 -26.07 2.93
N ASP A 4 -10.79 -27.16 2.37
CA ASP A 4 -10.50 -28.53 2.82
C ASP A 4 -9.03 -28.93 2.53
N ARG A 5 -8.31 -28.17 1.70
CA ARG A 5 -6.89 -28.32 1.39
C ARG A 5 -5.98 -27.35 2.14
N GLY A 6 -6.54 -26.55 3.06
CA GLY A 6 -5.78 -25.68 3.94
C GLY A 6 -5.57 -24.25 3.42
N VAL A 7 -6.35 -23.80 2.43
CA VAL A 7 -6.33 -22.40 2.02
C VAL A 7 -6.89 -21.51 3.14
N ASP A 8 -6.23 -20.39 3.43
CA ASP A 8 -6.60 -19.49 4.52
C ASP A 8 -7.53 -18.35 4.10
N GLY A 9 -7.79 -18.19 2.81
CA GLY A 9 -8.66 -17.15 2.31
C GLY A 9 -8.66 -17.03 0.80
N PHE A 10 -9.32 -15.99 0.29
CA PHE A 10 -9.50 -15.79 -1.15
C PHE A 10 -9.36 -14.32 -1.53
N ARG A 11 -8.67 -14.06 -2.63
CA ARG A 11 -8.80 -12.82 -3.39
C ARG A 11 -9.87 -13.03 -4.45
N LEU A 12 -10.87 -12.17 -4.46
CA LEU A 12 -11.98 -12.21 -5.40
C LEU A 12 -11.73 -11.21 -6.53
N ASP A 13 -11.63 -11.75 -7.73
CA ASP A 13 -11.35 -10.97 -8.94
C ASP A 13 -12.57 -10.14 -9.36
N ALA A 14 -12.35 -8.87 -9.70
CA ALA A 14 -13.30 -8.01 -10.40
C ALA A 14 -14.75 -8.05 -9.86
N VAL A 15 -14.90 -8.03 -8.53
CA VAL A 15 -16.21 -8.29 -7.86
C VAL A 15 -17.33 -7.36 -8.31
N ILE A 16 -17.01 -6.12 -8.73
CA ILE A 16 -18.01 -5.16 -9.19
C ILE A 16 -18.76 -5.60 -10.46
N TYR A 17 -18.23 -6.59 -11.19
CA TYR A 17 -18.79 -7.09 -12.45
C TYR A 17 -19.57 -8.41 -12.34
N TYR A 18 -19.72 -8.98 -11.14
CA TYR A 18 -20.34 -10.31 -10.97
C TYR A 18 -21.77 -10.39 -11.50
N ASN A 19 -22.57 -9.34 -11.37
CA ASN A 19 -23.95 -9.30 -11.86
C ASN A 19 -24.19 -8.17 -12.87
N ASN A 20 -23.42 -8.14 -13.96
CA ASN A 20 -23.54 -7.14 -15.02
C ASN A 20 -23.62 -5.69 -14.49
N ASN A 21 -22.79 -5.36 -13.51
CA ASN A 21 -22.78 -4.09 -12.78
C ASN A 21 -24.04 -3.81 -11.91
N ASN A 22 -24.87 -4.80 -11.64
CA ASN A 22 -25.92 -4.66 -10.64
C ASN A 22 -25.32 -4.78 -9.23
N GLN A 23 -25.08 -3.66 -8.59
CA GLN A 23 -24.40 -3.60 -7.28
C GLN A 23 -25.18 -4.34 -6.18
N THR A 24 -26.51 -4.26 -6.18
CA THR A 24 -27.33 -4.91 -5.16
C THR A 24 -27.24 -6.43 -5.26
N GLU A 25 -27.44 -6.99 -6.46
CA GLU A 25 -27.31 -8.43 -6.68
C GLU A 25 -25.88 -8.93 -6.42
N THR A 26 -24.86 -8.14 -6.77
CA THR A 26 -23.46 -8.47 -6.47
C THR A 26 -23.20 -8.54 -4.96
N ILE A 27 -23.76 -7.60 -4.18
CA ILE A 27 -23.64 -7.62 -2.71
C ILE A 27 -24.36 -8.85 -2.13
N ASP A 28 -25.51 -9.23 -2.66
CA ASP A 28 -26.24 -10.43 -2.23
C ASP A 28 -25.44 -11.71 -2.50
N ASP A 29 -24.83 -11.85 -3.68
CA ASP A 29 -23.97 -12.98 -4.02
C ASP A 29 -22.71 -13.04 -3.18
N LEU A 30 -22.06 -11.88 -2.94
CA LEU A 30 -20.92 -11.80 -2.04
C LEU A 30 -21.32 -12.17 -0.60
N THR A 31 -22.47 -11.75 -0.13
CA THR A 31 -23.01 -12.12 1.19
C THR A 31 -23.17 -13.64 1.30
N TRP A 32 -23.76 -14.25 0.27
CA TRP A 32 -23.87 -15.71 0.20
C TRP A 32 -22.50 -16.38 0.23
N LEU A 33 -21.53 -15.90 -0.57
CA LEU A 33 -20.19 -16.47 -0.66
C LEU A 33 -19.44 -16.33 0.68
N VAL A 34 -19.44 -15.13 1.28
CA VAL A 34 -18.80 -14.86 2.57
C VAL A 34 -19.35 -15.78 3.65
N ASN A 35 -20.69 -15.89 3.77
CA ASN A 35 -21.33 -16.74 4.76
C ASN A 35 -20.95 -18.22 4.57
N ASN A 36 -20.88 -18.71 3.33
CA ASN A 36 -20.49 -20.09 3.04
C ASN A 36 -19.01 -20.35 3.37
N VAL A 37 -18.11 -19.41 3.06
CA VAL A 37 -16.69 -19.53 3.39
C VAL A 37 -16.51 -19.51 4.92
N LYS A 38 -17.07 -18.51 5.60
CA LYS A 38 -16.95 -18.35 7.06
C LYS A 38 -17.61 -19.49 7.84
N SER A 39 -18.65 -20.13 7.32
CA SER A 39 -19.26 -21.31 7.93
C SER A 39 -18.34 -22.53 7.94
N LYS A 40 -17.41 -22.64 6.99
CA LYS A 40 -16.41 -23.71 6.90
C LYS A 40 -15.11 -23.37 7.62
N LYS A 41 -14.70 -22.13 7.55
CA LYS A 41 -13.46 -21.60 8.16
C LYS A 41 -13.73 -20.16 8.63
N ALA A 42 -14.06 -20.01 9.90
CA ALA A 42 -14.51 -18.73 10.47
C ALA A 42 -13.44 -17.61 10.36
N ASP A 43 -12.16 -17.97 10.39
CA ASP A 43 -11.00 -17.10 10.28
C ASP A 43 -10.48 -16.94 8.84
N ALA A 44 -11.17 -17.48 7.82
CA ALA A 44 -10.77 -17.28 6.43
C ALA A 44 -10.82 -15.80 6.06
N TYR A 45 -9.73 -15.28 5.48
CA TYR A 45 -9.65 -13.89 5.04
C TYR A 45 -10.13 -13.74 3.59
N MET A 46 -11.00 -12.76 3.35
CA MET A 46 -11.53 -12.50 2.01
C MET A 46 -11.29 -11.05 1.62
N VAL A 47 -10.66 -10.85 0.46
CA VAL A 47 -10.42 -9.51 -0.11
C VAL A 47 -10.97 -9.43 -1.53
N GLY A 48 -11.78 -8.40 -1.79
CA GLY A 48 -12.39 -8.15 -3.10
C GLY A 48 -11.62 -7.11 -3.91
N GLU A 49 -11.47 -7.38 -5.21
CA GLU A 49 -11.02 -6.37 -6.14
C GLU A 49 -12.22 -5.64 -6.74
N GLY A 50 -12.31 -4.34 -6.43
CA GLY A 50 -13.27 -3.44 -7.04
C GLY A 50 -12.54 -2.22 -7.56
N TRP A 51 -12.10 -2.25 -8.82
CA TRP A 51 -11.36 -1.13 -9.43
C TRP A 51 -12.28 0.06 -9.67
N THR A 52 -12.50 0.80 -8.62
CA THR A 52 -13.37 1.98 -8.59
C THR A 52 -12.98 2.85 -7.40
N THR A 53 -13.66 3.98 -7.21
CA THR A 53 -13.41 4.90 -6.09
C THR A 53 -13.93 4.35 -4.76
N TYR A 54 -13.39 4.84 -3.64
CA TYR A 54 -13.82 4.44 -2.30
C TYR A 54 -15.33 4.62 -2.06
N ARG A 55 -15.97 5.61 -2.68
CA ARG A 55 -17.42 5.83 -2.57
C ARG A 55 -18.25 4.69 -3.15
N GLU A 56 -17.68 3.96 -4.11
CA GLU A 56 -18.34 2.82 -4.73
C GLU A 56 -17.94 1.51 -4.04
N TYR A 57 -16.64 1.20 -3.88
CA TYR A 57 -16.25 -0.06 -3.29
C TYR A 57 -16.63 -0.20 -1.81
N ALA A 58 -16.74 0.90 -1.05
CA ALA A 58 -17.16 0.87 0.35
C ALA A 58 -18.54 0.20 0.55
N LYS A 59 -19.43 0.31 -0.44
CA LYS A 59 -20.77 -0.27 -0.38
C LYS A 59 -20.74 -1.81 -0.31
N TYR A 60 -19.70 -2.44 -0.86
CA TYR A 60 -19.54 -3.90 -0.88
C TYR A 60 -19.23 -4.51 0.48
N TYR A 61 -18.75 -3.69 1.44
CA TYR A 61 -18.59 -4.15 2.83
C TYR A 61 -19.91 -4.58 3.49
N LYS A 62 -21.08 -4.19 2.95
CA LYS A 62 -22.39 -4.71 3.37
C LYS A 62 -22.50 -6.23 3.25
N SER A 63 -21.72 -6.86 2.38
CA SER A 63 -21.67 -8.31 2.21
C SER A 63 -21.01 -9.04 3.38
N GLY A 64 -20.34 -8.32 4.30
CA GLY A 64 -19.53 -8.92 5.35
C GLY A 64 -18.14 -9.36 4.90
N ILE A 65 -17.70 -8.98 3.68
CA ILE A 65 -16.34 -9.22 3.21
C ILE A 65 -15.33 -8.50 4.12
N ASP A 66 -14.20 -9.14 4.42
CA ASP A 66 -13.21 -8.58 5.34
C ASP A 66 -12.53 -7.32 4.79
N SER A 67 -12.24 -7.32 3.48
CA SER A 67 -11.50 -6.23 2.83
C SER A 67 -11.96 -5.99 1.39
N MET A 68 -11.82 -4.74 0.96
CA MET A 68 -11.77 -4.34 -0.45
C MET A 68 -10.43 -3.66 -0.71
N PHE A 69 -9.80 -3.92 -1.87
CA PHE A 69 -8.57 -3.23 -2.24
C PHE A 69 -8.79 -1.73 -2.36
N ASN A 70 -7.94 -0.96 -1.69
CA ASN A 70 -8.04 0.50 -1.63
C ASN A 70 -7.34 1.15 -2.84
N PHE A 71 -8.09 1.33 -3.92
CA PHE A 71 -7.59 1.85 -5.20
C PHE A 71 -7.23 3.34 -5.18
N ASP A 72 -7.82 4.13 -4.28
CA ASP A 72 -7.64 5.59 -4.27
C ASP A 72 -6.20 6.01 -3.93
N PHE A 73 -5.42 5.14 -3.27
CA PHE A 73 -4.01 5.39 -2.95
C PHE A 73 -3.04 4.76 -3.95
N SER A 74 -3.54 3.88 -4.81
CA SER A 74 -2.74 3.15 -5.79
C SER A 74 -2.48 3.98 -7.06
N GLN A 75 -1.53 3.54 -7.86
CA GLN A 75 -1.17 4.11 -9.15
C GLN A 75 -0.51 5.50 -9.08
N GLN A 76 -0.07 5.98 -10.23
CA GLN A 76 0.56 7.30 -10.37
C GLN A 76 -0.41 8.47 -10.08
N ASP A 77 -1.67 8.28 -10.38
CA ASP A 77 -2.74 9.27 -10.22
C ASP A 77 -3.56 9.09 -8.92
N GLY A 78 -3.20 8.11 -8.07
CA GLY A 78 -3.73 8.00 -6.72
C GLY A 78 -3.13 9.04 -5.77
N TYR A 79 -3.63 9.08 -4.54
CA TYR A 79 -3.22 10.11 -3.57
C TYR A 79 -1.71 10.07 -3.28
N ILE A 80 -1.09 8.89 -3.15
CA ILE A 80 0.36 8.77 -2.94
C ILE A 80 1.12 9.37 -4.13
N GLY A 81 0.79 8.96 -5.35
CA GLY A 81 1.45 9.45 -6.55
C GLY A 81 1.29 10.95 -6.76
N LYS A 82 0.09 11.50 -6.52
CA LYS A 82 -0.19 12.95 -6.64
C LYS A 82 0.64 13.77 -5.65
N VAL A 83 0.70 13.35 -4.38
CA VAL A 83 1.48 14.04 -3.36
C VAL A 83 2.96 14.05 -3.73
N LEU A 84 3.53 12.90 -4.08
CA LEU A 84 4.95 12.78 -4.39
C LEU A 84 5.37 13.43 -5.71
N ASN A 85 4.47 13.54 -6.67
CA ASN A 85 4.71 14.24 -7.92
C ASN A 85 4.46 15.75 -7.82
N GLY A 86 4.03 16.26 -6.66
CA GLY A 86 3.77 17.67 -6.44
C GLY A 86 2.62 18.19 -7.32
N ALA A 87 1.58 17.37 -7.52
CA ALA A 87 0.40 17.80 -8.26
C ALA A 87 -0.23 19.02 -7.57
N ALA A 88 -0.73 19.97 -8.37
CA ALA A 88 -1.30 21.20 -7.83
C ALA A 88 -2.40 20.89 -6.78
N ASN A 89 -2.31 21.56 -5.64
CA ASN A 89 -3.20 21.39 -4.47
C ASN A 89 -3.15 19.99 -3.82
N HIS A 90 -2.05 19.25 -3.97
CA HIS A 90 -1.88 17.93 -3.36
C HIS A 90 -0.60 17.89 -2.50
N GLY A 91 -0.62 18.64 -1.39
CA GLY A 91 0.42 18.55 -0.36
C GLY A 91 0.25 17.33 0.54
N ALA A 92 1.14 17.16 1.51
CA ALA A 92 1.13 16.02 2.45
C ALA A 92 -0.22 15.86 3.18
N SER A 93 -0.87 16.95 3.57
CA SER A 93 -2.18 16.93 4.21
C SER A 93 -3.29 16.34 3.34
N THR A 94 -3.14 16.34 2.02
CA THR A 94 -4.09 15.67 1.11
C THR A 94 -4.15 14.16 1.36
N TYR A 95 -2.99 13.53 1.59
CA TYR A 95 -2.94 12.11 1.94
C TYR A 95 -3.67 11.83 3.27
N GLY A 96 -3.48 12.70 4.27
CA GLY A 96 -4.16 12.57 5.55
C GLY A 96 -5.68 12.71 5.46
N ASN A 97 -6.16 13.74 4.76
CA ASN A 97 -7.60 13.93 4.54
C ASN A 97 -8.20 12.73 3.78
N ALA A 98 -7.52 12.23 2.76
CA ALA A 98 -8.00 11.09 1.98
C ALA A 98 -8.18 9.82 2.82
N LEU A 99 -7.24 9.53 3.75
CA LEU A 99 -7.39 8.40 4.66
C LEU A 99 -8.63 8.53 5.55
N VAL A 100 -8.90 9.73 6.06
CA VAL A 100 -10.10 10.01 6.87
C VAL A 100 -11.37 9.89 6.03
N ASP A 101 -11.37 10.40 4.80
CA ASP A 101 -12.52 10.33 3.91
C ASP A 101 -12.88 8.88 3.55
N VAL A 102 -11.88 8.05 3.23
CA VAL A 102 -12.09 6.62 2.96
C VAL A 102 -12.65 5.91 4.19
N GLU A 103 -12.05 6.12 5.36
CA GLU A 103 -12.49 5.52 6.62
C GLU A 103 -13.94 5.89 6.94
N ASN A 104 -14.27 7.17 6.82
CA ASN A 104 -15.62 7.67 7.07
C ASN A 104 -16.65 7.12 6.07
N GLU A 105 -16.26 6.91 4.81
CA GLU A 105 -17.16 6.32 3.82
C GLU A 105 -17.43 4.85 4.14
N ILE A 106 -16.39 4.06 4.46
CA ILE A 106 -16.56 2.63 4.80
C ILE A 106 -17.43 2.47 6.05
N LYS A 107 -17.23 3.30 7.08
CA LYS A 107 -17.99 3.27 8.33
C LYS A 107 -19.50 3.53 8.16
N LYS A 108 -19.96 4.03 7.02
CA LYS A 108 -21.40 4.11 6.70
C LYS A 108 -22.03 2.75 6.46
N TYR A 109 -21.23 1.74 6.16
CA TYR A 109 -21.69 0.42 5.71
C TYR A 109 -21.31 -0.72 6.65
N THR A 110 -20.28 -0.53 7.46
CA THR A 110 -19.81 -1.54 8.43
C THR A 110 -19.01 -0.89 9.56
N ASP A 111 -19.13 -1.45 10.76
CA ASP A 111 -18.29 -1.11 11.91
C ASP A 111 -17.06 -2.04 12.03
N SER A 112 -16.98 -3.07 11.20
CA SER A 112 -15.90 -4.06 11.21
C SER A 112 -15.39 -4.30 9.80
N TYR A 113 -14.18 -3.83 9.54
CA TYR A 113 -13.47 -4.05 8.27
C TYR A 113 -11.96 -4.03 8.50
N ILE A 114 -11.25 -4.55 7.53
CA ILE A 114 -9.79 -4.45 7.44
C ILE A 114 -9.50 -3.75 6.13
N ASP A 115 -8.86 -2.58 6.15
CA ASP A 115 -8.43 -1.93 4.91
C ASP A 115 -7.38 -2.79 4.19
N ALA A 116 -7.35 -2.73 2.87
CA ALA A 116 -6.39 -3.47 2.04
C ALA A 116 -5.60 -2.50 1.13
N PRO A 117 -4.72 -1.67 1.72
CA PRO A 117 -3.91 -0.74 0.94
C PRO A 117 -2.89 -1.49 0.08
N PHE A 118 -2.71 -0.99 -1.13
CA PHE A 118 -1.70 -1.43 -2.07
C PHE A 118 -1.29 -0.24 -2.95
N TYR A 119 -0.07 -0.26 -3.49
CA TYR A 119 0.38 0.83 -4.35
C TYR A 119 0.36 0.44 -5.82
N THR A 120 0.81 -0.76 -6.14
CA THR A 120 0.73 -1.35 -7.48
C THR A 120 0.32 -2.81 -7.42
N ASN A 121 -0.08 -3.35 -8.57
CA ASN A 121 -0.39 -4.76 -8.75
C ASN A 121 0.03 -5.24 -10.15
N HIS A 122 -0.37 -6.44 -10.53
CA HIS A 122 -0.04 -7.07 -11.82
C HIS A 122 -0.75 -6.45 -13.03
N ASP A 123 -1.73 -5.57 -12.82
CA ASP A 123 -2.49 -4.88 -13.88
C ASP A 123 -2.09 -3.41 -14.03
N MET A 124 -1.18 -2.92 -13.17
CA MET A 124 -0.71 -1.54 -13.14
C MET A 124 0.77 -1.44 -13.50
N GLY A 125 1.17 -0.29 -14.01
CA GLY A 125 2.59 0.03 -14.14
C GLY A 125 3.29 -0.01 -12.78
N ARG A 126 4.54 -0.45 -12.75
CA ARG A 126 5.37 -0.53 -11.54
C ARG A 126 5.77 0.86 -11.06
N SER A 127 5.73 1.10 -9.74
CA SER A 127 5.81 2.43 -9.14
C SER A 127 7.13 3.16 -9.40
N ALA A 128 8.23 2.45 -9.54
CA ALA A 128 9.52 3.07 -9.89
C ALA A 128 9.51 3.76 -11.28
N GLY A 129 8.53 3.46 -12.12
CA GLY A 129 8.30 4.14 -13.39
C GLY A 129 7.50 5.45 -13.27
N TYR A 130 6.91 5.74 -12.10
CA TYR A 130 6.10 6.94 -11.88
C TYR A 130 6.94 8.17 -11.56
N TYR A 131 8.19 7.97 -11.18
CA TYR A 131 9.08 9.02 -10.71
C TYR A 131 10.29 9.17 -11.63
N ASN A 132 10.65 10.43 -11.92
CA ASN A 132 11.79 10.76 -12.76
C ASN A 132 12.60 11.90 -12.13
N GLY A 133 13.85 12.07 -12.58
CA GLY A 133 14.76 13.12 -12.11
C GLY A 133 15.53 12.72 -10.84
N ASP A 134 16.19 13.69 -10.25
CA ASP A 134 17.21 13.48 -9.21
C ASP A 134 16.69 12.86 -7.92
N ASN A 135 15.39 13.00 -7.62
CA ASN A 135 14.77 12.48 -6.39
C ASN A 135 13.86 11.27 -6.67
N ALA A 136 14.06 10.55 -7.76
CA ALA A 136 13.19 9.42 -8.14
C ALA A 136 13.28 8.26 -7.15
N GLU A 137 14.48 7.98 -6.63
CA GLU A 137 14.71 6.92 -5.63
C GLU A 137 14.05 7.27 -4.30
N GLU A 138 14.22 8.50 -3.82
CA GLU A 138 13.62 9.00 -2.59
C GLU A 138 12.09 8.93 -2.65
N LYS A 139 11.50 9.33 -3.78
CA LYS A 139 10.05 9.24 -4.00
C LYS A 139 9.57 7.79 -4.04
N THR A 140 10.34 6.90 -4.69
CA THR A 140 10.03 5.46 -4.71
C THR A 140 10.00 4.90 -3.30
N LYS A 141 11.00 5.20 -2.46
CA LYS A 141 11.05 4.79 -1.05
C LYS A 141 9.89 5.38 -0.25
N MET A 142 9.64 6.68 -0.37
CA MET A 142 8.56 7.35 0.35
C MET A 142 7.20 6.77 -0.03
N ALA A 143 6.96 6.46 -1.31
CA ALA A 143 5.72 5.83 -1.76
C ALA A 143 5.49 4.47 -1.08
N GLN A 144 6.53 3.65 -0.97
CA GLN A 144 6.44 2.38 -0.27
C GLN A 144 6.18 2.58 1.24
N ALA A 145 6.80 3.57 1.88
CA ALA A 145 6.53 3.87 3.28
C ALA A 145 5.08 4.35 3.47
N MET A 146 4.59 5.26 2.62
CA MET A 146 3.21 5.75 2.69
C MET A 146 2.20 4.61 2.51
N ASN A 147 2.45 3.66 1.59
CA ASN A 147 1.58 2.48 1.41
C ASN A 147 1.69 1.50 2.58
N LEU A 148 2.90 1.09 2.94
CA LEU A 148 3.12 0.02 3.92
C LEU A 148 2.78 0.46 5.36
N LEU A 149 2.77 1.74 5.67
CA LEU A 149 2.40 2.26 6.99
C LEU A 149 0.93 2.73 7.07
N MET A 150 0.10 2.43 6.08
CA MET A 150 -1.36 2.58 6.16
C MET A 150 -1.96 1.56 7.13
N PRO A 151 -3.15 1.86 7.72
CA PRO A 151 -3.89 0.86 8.51
C PRO A 151 -4.34 -0.33 7.66
N GLY A 152 -4.72 -1.43 8.29
CA GLY A 152 -5.22 -2.64 7.63
C GLY A 152 -4.15 -3.62 7.19
N ASN A 153 -4.40 -4.41 6.17
CA ASN A 153 -3.47 -5.39 5.58
C ASN A 153 -2.82 -4.80 4.33
N ALA A 154 -1.60 -4.27 4.46
CA ALA A 154 -0.88 -3.69 3.34
C ALA A 154 -0.36 -4.77 2.38
N PHE A 155 -0.61 -4.59 1.09
CA PHE A 155 -0.14 -5.47 0.03
C PHE A 155 1.06 -4.84 -0.69
N LEU A 156 2.09 -5.66 -0.91
CA LEU A 156 3.29 -5.31 -1.65
C LEU A 156 3.37 -6.18 -2.89
N TYR A 157 3.36 -5.58 -4.08
CA TYR A 157 3.57 -6.31 -5.32
C TYR A 157 5.05 -6.65 -5.48
N TYR A 158 5.37 -7.91 -5.83
CA TYR A 158 6.76 -8.35 -5.94
C TYR A 158 7.58 -7.47 -6.89
N GLY A 159 8.81 -7.21 -6.53
CA GLY A 159 9.73 -6.35 -7.28
C GLY A 159 9.61 -4.86 -6.95
N GLU A 160 8.53 -4.41 -6.31
CA GLU A 160 8.42 -3.05 -5.79
C GLU A 160 9.48 -2.78 -4.72
N GLU A 161 9.81 -3.80 -3.91
CA GLU A 161 10.83 -3.73 -2.87
C GLU A 161 12.25 -3.54 -3.39
N ILE A 162 12.47 -3.71 -4.68
CA ILE A 162 13.77 -3.42 -5.34
C ILE A 162 13.63 -2.36 -6.43
N GLY A 163 12.48 -1.71 -6.55
CA GLY A 163 12.23 -0.68 -7.54
C GLY A 163 12.25 -1.19 -8.98
N MET A 164 11.73 -2.38 -9.25
CA MET A 164 11.57 -2.87 -10.63
C MET A 164 10.69 -1.93 -11.44
N ARG A 165 11.00 -1.77 -12.72
CA ARG A 165 10.21 -1.01 -13.69
C ARG A 165 9.53 -1.93 -14.68
N GLY A 166 8.39 -1.49 -15.20
CA GLY A 166 7.61 -2.18 -16.21
C GLY A 166 6.22 -1.58 -16.30
N THR A 167 5.93 -0.87 -17.39
CA THR A 167 4.68 -0.10 -17.51
C THR A 167 3.97 -0.28 -18.85
N ALA A 168 4.63 -0.89 -19.84
CA ALA A 168 4.11 -0.92 -21.22
C ALA A 168 2.87 -1.82 -21.34
N ASN A 169 3.06 -3.08 -21.67
CA ASN A 169 1.97 -4.06 -21.75
C ASN A 169 1.82 -4.89 -20.48
N ASP A 170 0.84 -5.77 -20.43
CA ASP A 170 0.57 -6.59 -19.24
C ASP A 170 1.74 -7.53 -18.89
N GLU A 171 2.40 -8.07 -19.90
CA GLU A 171 3.56 -8.93 -19.73
C GLU A 171 4.73 -8.16 -19.10
N THR A 172 4.91 -6.90 -19.47
CA THR A 172 5.98 -6.04 -18.94
C THR A 172 5.75 -5.69 -17.46
N LYS A 173 4.51 -5.60 -17.02
CA LYS A 173 4.17 -5.44 -15.60
C LYS A 173 4.51 -6.67 -14.75
N ARG A 174 4.64 -7.86 -15.39
CA ARG A 174 4.82 -9.19 -14.79
C ARG A 174 6.19 -9.80 -15.07
N LEU A 175 7.22 -8.96 -15.29
CA LEU A 175 8.60 -9.41 -15.52
C LEU A 175 9.09 -10.32 -14.38
N ALA A 176 9.97 -11.25 -14.70
CA ALA A 176 10.62 -12.09 -13.71
C ALA A 176 11.35 -11.26 -12.65
N MET A 177 11.33 -11.71 -11.39
CA MET A 177 12.04 -11.04 -10.30
C MET A 177 13.53 -10.97 -10.59
N ARG A 178 14.11 -9.80 -10.36
CA ARG A 178 15.54 -9.53 -10.59
C ARG A 178 16.38 -9.92 -9.37
N TRP A 179 16.52 -11.25 -9.15
CA TRP A 179 17.24 -11.79 -8.00
C TRP A 179 18.74 -11.48 -8.04
N SER A 180 19.36 -11.60 -9.22
CA SER A 180 20.80 -11.42 -9.43
C SER A 180 21.08 -10.86 -10.82
N GLY A 181 22.23 -10.19 -10.97
CA GLY A 181 22.78 -9.80 -12.26
C GLY A 181 23.33 -10.98 -13.08
N ASP A 182 23.58 -12.13 -12.44
CA ASP A 182 23.96 -13.37 -13.13
C ASP A 182 22.71 -14.12 -13.58
N SER A 183 22.46 -14.15 -14.89
CA SER A 183 21.31 -14.86 -15.48
C SER A 183 21.32 -16.39 -15.24
N LYS A 184 22.42 -16.94 -14.79
CA LYS A 184 22.58 -18.37 -14.44
C LYS A 184 22.46 -18.64 -12.95
N ALA A 185 22.27 -17.59 -12.11
CA ALA A 185 22.10 -17.76 -10.68
C ALA A 185 20.88 -18.64 -10.38
N LYS A 186 20.96 -19.40 -9.29
CA LYS A 186 19.85 -20.26 -8.86
C LYS A 186 18.61 -19.42 -8.58
N GLY A 187 17.47 -19.83 -9.11
CA GLY A 187 16.18 -19.15 -8.94
C GLY A 187 15.87 -18.13 -10.04
N MET A 188 16.81 -17.85 -10.93
CA MET A 188 16.51 -17.03 -12.11
C MET A 188 15.51 -17.75 -13.02
N CYS A 189 14.55 -17.00 -13.54
CA CYS A 189 13.57 -17.50 -14.48
C CYS A 189 13.43 -16.53 -15.67
N VAL A 190 12.90 -17.06 -16.77
CA VAL A 190 12.59 -16.27 -17.95
C VAL A 190 11.28 -15.53 -17.70
N GLY A 191 11.24 -14.25 -18.07
CA GLY A 191 10.02 -13.45 -18.00
C GLY A 191 8.95 -13.89 -19.01
N PRO A 192 7.79 -13.23 -18.99
CA PRO A 192 6.72 -13.51 -19.93
C PRO A 192 7.17 -13.31 -21.39
N GLN A 193 6.70 -14.18 -22.27
CA GLN A 193 6.86 -14.00 -23.71
C GLN A 193 6.13 -12.72 -24.14
N ASN A 194 6.65 -11.92 -24.99
CA ASN A 194 6.12 -10.61 -25.44
C ASN A 194 6.20 -9.47 -24.41
N ALA A 195 6.90 -9.63 -23.29
CA ALA A 195 7.26 -8.48 -22.47
C ALA A 195 8.16 -7.54 -23.27
N GLU A 196 7.86 -6.24 -23.19
CA GLU A 196 8.70 -5.23 -23.84
C GLU A 196 10.00 -5.01 -23.05
N GLU A 197 11.07 -4.70 -23.76
CA GLU A 197 12.32 -4.36 -23.11
C GLU A 197 12.14 -3.10 -22.25
N THR A 198 12.52 -3.19 -20.99
CA THR A 198 12.39 -2.11 -20.02
C THR A 198 13.72 -1.86 -19.33
N GLU A 199 14.25 -0.66 -19.49
CA GLU A 199 15.44 -0.23 -18.76
C GLU A 199 15.15 -0.21 -17.26
N GLN A 200 16.00 -0.91 -16.48
CA GLN A 200 15.94 -0.98 -15.04
C GLN A 200 16.91 0.03 -14.43
N THR A 201 16.39 0.95 -13.63
CA THR A 201 17.19 2.03 -13.03
C THR A 201 17.99 1.56 -11.83
N TYR A 202 17.43 0.59 -11.06
CA TYR A 202 18.01 0.14 -9.80
C TYR A 202 18.63 -1.24 -9.93
N ASP A 203 19.58 -1.55 -9.04
CA ASP A 203 20.29 -2.81 -9.01
C ASP A 203 19.38 -4.01 -8.72
N THR A 204 19.92 -5.20 -8.91
CA THR A 204 19.28 -6.47 -8.57
C THR A 204 19.25 -6.69 -7.06
N LEU A 205 18.41 -7.62 -6.59
CA LEU A 205 18.23 -7.88 -5.16
C LEU A 205 19.54 -8.19 -4.45
N ASP A 206 20.38 -9.07 -5.01
CA ASP A 206 21.67 -9.44 -4.41
C ASP A 206 22.55 -8.20 -4.14
N LYS A 207 22.57 -7.23 -5.04
CA LYS A 207 23.31 -5.97 -4.87
C LYS A 207 22.65 -5.03 -3.88
N GLN A 208 21.34 -4.92 -3.94
CA GLN A 208 20.60 -4.06 -3.00
C GLN A 208 20.67 -4.55 -1.55
N MET A 209 20.81 -5.85 -1.33
CA MET A 209 21.03 -6.41 0.01
C MET A 209 22.35 -5.95 0.65
N GLU A 210 23.35 -5.64 -0.16
CA GLU A 210 24.68 -5.16 0.27
C GLU A 210 24.70 -3.63 0.54
N ASP A 211 23.78 -2.85 -0.07
CA ASP A 211 23.69 -1.39 0.10
C ASP A 211 22.66 -1.03 1.20
N PRO A 212 23.10 -0.53 2.37
CA PRO A 212 22.18 -0.17 3.47
C PRO A 212 21.19 0.94 3.11
N TYR A 213 21.46 1.70 2.05
CA TYR A 213 20.61 2.79 1.57
C TYR A 213 19.74 2.39 0.38
N SER A 214 19.73 1.13 -0.05
CA SER A 214 18.94 0.65 -1.18
C SER A 214 17.42 0.73 -0.90
N ILE A 215 16.63 0.64 -1.97
CA ILE A 215 15.16 0.53 -1.86
C ILE A 215 14.81 -0.72 -1.06
N TYR A 216 15.48 -1.85 -1.31
CA TYR A 216 15.24 -3.10 -0.59
C TYR A 216 15.42 -2.95 0.92
N ASN A 217 16.55 -2.41 1.38
CA ASN A 217 16.80 -2.26 2.81
C ASN A 217 15.86 -1.23 3.45
N PHE A 218 15.46 -0.20 2.73
CA PHE A 218 14.43 0.75 3.17
C PHE A 218 13.07 0.07 3.36
N VAL A 219 12.60 -0.69 2.37
CA VAL A 219 11.32 -1.41 2.43
C VAL A 219 11.36 -2.47 3.55
N LYS A 220 12.44 -3.22 3.67
CA LYS A 220 12.66 -4.19 4.76
C LYS A 220 12.54 -3.51 6.13
N GLN A 221 13.16 -2.35 6.32
CA GLN A 221 13.07 -1.58 7.57
C GLN A 221 11.65 -1.08 7.80
N THR A 222 10.97 -0.59 6.77
CA THR A 222 9.57 -0.14 6.86
C THR A 222 8.65 -1.27 7.33
N ILE A 223 8.79 -2.47 6.76
CA ILE A 223 8.02 -3.66 7.18
C ILE A 223 8.37 -4.06 8.62
N SER A 224 9.65 -3.97 9.00
CA SER A 224 10.08 -4.27 10.37
C SER A 224 9.45 -3.32 11.39
N ILE A 225 9.39 -2.02 11.09
CA ILE A 225 8.71 -1.01 11.92
C ILE A 225 7.21 -1.34 12.02
N ARG A 226 6.54 -1.57 10.88
CA ARG A 226 5.13 -1.93 10.86
C ARG A 226 4.83 -3.14 11.77
N ASN A 227 5.69 -4.16 11.73
CA ASN A 227 5.50 -5.39 12.51
C ASN A 227 5.84 -5.20 14.00
N ALA A 228 6.76 -4.30 14.31
CA ALA A 228 7.12 -4.00 15.70
C ALA A 228 6.06 -3.17 16.42
N PHE A 229 5.26 -2.40 15.70
CA PHE A 229 4.24 -1.51 16.25
C PHE A 229 2.85 -1.88 15.70
N PRO A 230 2.11 -2.80 16.36
CA PRO A 230 0.78 -3.25 15.92
C PRO A 230 -0.23 -2.09 15.73
N GLU A 231 -0.02 -0.96 16.42
CA GLU A 231 -0.82 0.26 16.30
C GLU A 231 -0.88 0.76 14.86
N ILE A 232 0.20 0.59 14.09
CA ILE A 232 0.26 1.05 12.69
C ILE A 232 -0.79 0.33 11.84
N ALA A 233 -0.93 -0.97 12.02
CA ALA A 233 -1.83 -1.80 11.22
C ALA A 233 -3.26 -1.86 11.78
N ARG A 234 -3.39 -1.84 13.12
CA ARG A 234 -4.64 -2.19 13.83
C ARG A 234 -5.22 -1.03 14.64
N GLY A 235 -4.46 0.05 14.80
CA GLY A 235 -4.86 1.18 15.61
C GLY A 235 -5.96 2.02 14.97
N THR A 236 -6.77 2.61 15.83
CA THR A 236 -7.67 3.70 15.42
C THR A 236 -6.83 4.83 14.84
N ASN A 237 -7.17 5.26 13.64
CA ASN A 237 -6.43 6.29 12.93
C ASN A 237 -6.98 7.67 13.24
N THR A 238 -6.12 8.57 13.70
CA THR A 238 -6.43 10.00 13.82
C THR A 238 -5.48 10.81 12.97
N PHE A 239 -6.00 11.59 12.04
CA PHE A 239 -5.22 12.56 11.28
C PHE A 239 -5.10 13.84 12.09
N GLU A 240 -3.87 14.21 12.47
CA GLU A 240 -3.56 15.40 13.26
C GLU A 240 -3.52 16.64 12.35
N LYS A 241 -4.73 17.07 11.93
CA LYS A 241 -4.91 18.08 10.88
C LYS A 241 -4.25 19.43 11.25
N ASP A 242 -4.37 19.84 12.51
CA ASP A 242 -3.85 21.13 12.98
C ASP A 242 -2.32 21.17 13.08
N LEU A 243 -1.67 19.99 13.13
CA LEU A 243 -0.21 19.81 13.13
C LEU A 243 0.33 19.49 11.74
N SER A 244 -0.52 19.20 10.79
CA SER A 244 -0.18 18.83 9.41
C SER A 244 -0.25 20.03 8.47
N ASN A 245 0.48 19.97 7.36
CA ASN A 245 0.50 21.02 6.32
C ASN A 245 0.86 20.41 4.95
N ASP A 246 1.21 21.24 3.98
CA ASP A 246 1.57 20.76 2.64
C ASP A 246 2.87 19.96 2.60
N ASN A 247 3.76 20.14 3.58
CA ASN A 247 5.05 19.44 3.65
C ASN A 247 4.97 18.19 4.54
N VAL A 248 4.17 18.22 5.60
CA VAL A 248 4.16 17.17 6.64
C VAL A 248 2.76 16.67 6.89
N CYS A 249 2.62 15.36 7.00
CA CYS A 249 1.40 14.68 7.39
C CYS A 249 1.64 13.87 8.67
N ILE A 250 0.79 14.07 9.69
CA ILE A 250 0.92 13.48 11.02
C ILE A 250 -0.32 12.67 11.36
N PHE A 251 -0.10 11.46 11.84
CA PHE A 251 -1.15 10.56 12.33
C PHE A 251 -0.85 10.07 13.72
N THR A 252 -1.88 9.93 14.51
CA THR A 252 -1.88 9.12 15.72
C THR A 252 -2.57 7.78 15.44
N ARG A 253 -1.99 6.69 15.94
CA ARG A 253 -2.56 5.34 15.93
C ARG A 253 -2.65 4.82 17.35
N GLU A 254 -3.83 4.40 17.78
CA GLU A 254 -4.03 3.86 19.13
C GLU A 254 -4.58 2.44 19.07
N TYR A 255 -3.92 1.50 19.75
CA TYR A 255 -4.31 0.11 19.83
C TYR A 255 -3.95 -0.49 21.18
N ASN A 256 -4.92 -1.11 21.86
CA ASN A 256 -4.74 -1.75 23.18
C ASN A 256 -4.10 -0.85 24.25
N GLY A 257 -4.35 0.45 24.19
CA GLY A 257 -3.80 1.41 25.15
C GLY A 257 -2.42 1.96 24.79
N GLU A 258 -1.78 1.42 23.76
CA GLU A 258 -0.52 1.93 23.22
C GLU A 258 -0.79 2.93 22.08
N LYS A 259 0.11 3.90 21.93
CA LYS A 259 0.00 4.97 20.94
C LYS A 259 1.27 5.08 20.11
N ALA A 260 1.13 5.14 18.80
CA ALA A 260 2.17 5.51 17.87
C ALA A 260 1.83 6.81 17.15
N VAL A 261 2.81 7.71 17.01
CA VAL A 261 2.71 8.92 16.16
C VAL A 261 3.56 8.70 14.93
N LEU A 262 2.95 8.79 13.75
CA LEU A 262 3.61 8.65 12.46
C LEU A 262 3.71 10.04 11.81
N ILE A 263 4.91 10.42 11.42
CA ILE A 263 5.19 11.70 10.77
C ILE A 263 5.80 11.41 9.40
N PHE A 264 5.15 11.88 8.34
CA PHE A 264 5.63 11.78 6.97
C PHE A 264 5.99 13.16 6.46
N ASN A 265 7.21 13.31 5.94
CA ASN A 265 7.61 14.46 5.15
C ASN A 265 7.87 14.02 3.69
N PRO A 266 6.84 13.99 2.82
CA PRO A 266 7.00 13.66 1.41
C PRO A 266 7.54 14.83 0.57
N SER A 267 7.74 16.00 1.17
CA SER A 267 8.29 17.16 0.48
C SER A 267 9.83 17.08 0.34
N LYS A 268 10.38 17.95 -0.46
CA LYS A 268 11.84 18.12 -0.60
C LYS A 268 12.45 19.05 0.46
N ASP A 269 11.61 19.75 1.23
CA ASP A 269 12.00 20.79 2.16
C ASP A 269 12.05 20.24 3.58
N GLU A 270 12.97 20.74 4.40
CA GLU A 270 12.95 20.44 5.83
C GLU A 270 11.69 20.99 6.48
N ALA A 271 11.17 20.25 7.44
CA ALA A 271 10.04 20.66 8.23
C ALA A 271 10.28 20.41 9.72
N SER A 272 9.89 21.36 10.55
CA SER A 272 9.90 21.24 12.00
C SER A 272 8.47 21.22 12.50
N VAL A 273 8.13 20.25 13.33
CA VAL A 273 6.79 20.11 13.93
C VAL A 273 6.92 19.91 15.44
N ASP A 274 6.06 20.57 16.19
CA ASP A 274 5.95 20.33 17.63
C ASP A 274 4.82 19.33 17.89
N VAL A 275 5.20 18.16 18.35
CA VAL A 275 4.27 17.04 18.67
C VAL A 275 4.11 16.82 20.18
N SER A 276 4.58 17.75 21.02
CA SER A 276 4.50 17.67 22.47
C SER A 276 3.07 17.50 22.98
N SER A 277 2.09 18.11 22.29
CA SER A 277 0.66 17.99 22.59
C SER A 277 0.12 16.58 22.42
N LEU A 278 0.82 15.71 21.65
CA LEU A 278 0.45 14.30 21.43
C LEU A 278 0.98 13.36 22.52
N GLY A 279 1.73 13.90 23.50
CA GLY A 279 2.27 13.13 24.62
C GLY A 279 3.41 12.17 24.23
N VAL A 280 4.11 12.45 23.12
CA VAL A 280 5.31 11.72 22.71
C VAL A 280 6.55 12.56 23.00
N ASN A 281 7.61 11.90 23.49
CA ASN A 281 8.82 12.59 23.94
C ASN A 281 10.06 12.25 23.07
N ASP A 282 10.04 11.08 22.42
CA ASP A 282 11.20 10.59 21.66
C ASP A 282 10.76 9.92 20.35
N ALA A 283 11.64 10.02 19.33
CA ALA A 283 11.51 9.24 18.11
C ALA A 283 12.10 7.82 18.34
N VAL A 284 11.29 6.79 18.21
CA VAL A 284 11.70 5.39 18.40
C VAL A 284 12.12 4.70 17.10
N ALA A 285 11.76 5.27 15.95
CA ALA A 285 12.17 4.78 14.64
C ALA A 285 12.22 5.95 13.64
N MET A 286 13.16 5.89 12.71
CA MET A 286 13.27 6.84 11.61
C MET A 286 13.56 6.10 10.31
N LEU A 287 12.81 6.43 9.27
CA LEU A 287 13.04 5.98 7.90
C LEU A 287 13.64 7.14 7.12
N GLN A 288 14.82 6.94 6.55
CA GLN A 288 15.53 7.95 5.78
C GLN A 288 15.56 7.55 4.31
N THR A 289 14.98 8.38 3.44
CA THR A 289 14.94 8.13 2.00
C THR A 289 16.24 8.48 1.30
N THR A 290 17.00 9.42 1.83
CA THR A 290 18.26 9.93 1.25
C THR A 290 19.49 9.15 1.73
N LYS A 291 20.57 9.17 0.94
CA LYS A 291 21.89 8.61 1.34
C LYS A 291 22.73 9.55 2.23
N LYS A 292 22.29 10.81 2.39
CA LYS A 292 22.98 11.79 3.25
C LYS A 292 22.30 11.80 4.61
N ALA A 293 23.11 11.75 5.66
CA ALA A 293 22.63 12.07 7.00
C ALA A 293 22.08 13.49 7.02
N PRO A 294 21.05 13.77 7.81
CA PRO A 294 20.55 15.11 8.00
C PRO A 294 21.63 16.01 8.64
#